data_234a81d538c271241ecf8519430e0094
#
_entry.id   234a81d538c271241ecf8519430e0094
#
_cell.length_a   1.000
_cell.length_b   1.000
_cell.length_c   1.000
_cell.angle_alpha   90.00
_cell.angle_beta   90.00
_cell.angle_gamma   90.00
#
_symmetry.space_group_name_H-M   'P 1'
#
loop_
_entity.id
_entity.type
_entity.pdbx_description
1 polymer ?
#
loop_
_entity_poly.entity_id
_entity_poly.type
_entity_poly.pdbx_seq_one_letter_code
_entity_poly.pdbx_strand_id
1 'polypeptide(L)'
;RRVRRTGRVVEMEKAAAEENINGFVGIGHTRWATHGGVTEGNAHPHISSGELALVHNGIIENHEQLRERLRAAGYVFESQTDTEVIGHLIHHHLKIENDLLQATQCAVKELQGAYAIAVISRNDPQRLVAARMGCPLLVGLGEGENFIASDASAVISATRNIIFLEEGDVVEVRLDGVSIFDTDGNRIERTVHLSEVSLASMELGPYSHFMQKEIHEQPRAIADTIEPILAEGFSPKLFGENAAELLSDVSSVQILACGTSYYAALTARYWMEALANIPCSVEVASEYRYRTVVANPKQLIVTISQSGETLDTMEALKYAKSLGQLKTLSICNVQESAIPRASAMVFYTRAGAEIGVASTKAFTTQLIALFALVGTLAKLNNRLDAA
;
A
#
# COMPACT_ATOMS: atom_id res chain seq x y z
N ARG A 1 3.80 17.78 22.39
CA ARG A 1 2.86 17.00 23.23
C ARG A 1 2.48 15.72 22.51
N ARG A 2 2.03 14.67 23.23
CA ARG A 2 1.67 13.36 22.71
C ARG A 2 0.42 12.85 23.42
N VAL A 3 -0.54 12.37 22.65
CA VAL A 3 -1.72 11.62 23.14
C VAL A 3 -1.73 10.23 22.50
N ARG A 4 -2.03 9.21 23.28
CA ARG A 4 -2.23 7.83 22.83
C ARG A 4 -3.43 7.23 23.54
N ARG A 5 -4.25 6.48 22.83
CA ARG A 5 -5.39 5.73 23.39
C ARG A 5 -5.50 4.37 22.71
N THR A 6 -5.94 3.39 23.47
CA THR A 6 -6.43 2.12 22.92
C THR A 6 -7.92 2.28 22.65
N GLY A 7 -8.44 1.77 21.54
CA GLY A 7 -9.85 1.85 21.18
C GLY A 7 -10.10 2.60 19.88
N ARG A 8 -11.23 3.29 19.79
CA ARG A 8 -11.65 3.99 18.57
C ARG A 8 -10.97 5.36 18.45
N VAL A 9 -10.80 5.84 17.21
CA VAL A 9 -10.20 7.16 16.90
C VAL A 9 -10.93 8.29 17.64
N VAL A 10 -12.26 8.21 17.80
CA VAL A 10 -13.04 9.21 18.53
C VAL A 10 -12.61 9.39 19.99
N GLU A 11 -12.07 8.35 20.62
CA GLU A 11 -11.56 8.44 22.00
C GLU A 11 -10.23 9.22 22.05
N MET A 12 -9.41 9.03 21.03
CA MET A 12 -8.18 9.82 20.85
C MET A 12 -8.49 11.29 20.53
N GLU A 13 -9.48 11.56 19.68
CA GLU A 13 -9.93 12.93 19.36
C GLU A 13 -10.39 13.69 20.62
N LYS A 14 -11.22 13.05 21.45
CA LYS A 14 -11.65 13.61 22.73
C LYS A 14 -10.47 13.94 23.64
N ALA A 15 -9.56 12.97 23.79
CA ALA A 15 -8.38 13.17 24.62
C ALA A 15 -7.45 14.27 24.07
N ALA A 16 -7.28 14.36 22.76
CA ALA A 16 -6.48 15.41 22.12
C ALA A 16 -7.11 16.81 22.35
N ALA A 17 -8.44 16.90 22.30
CA ALA A 17 -9.17 18.14 22.59
C ALA A 17 -9.05 18.54 24.07
N GLU A 18 -9.22 17.58 25.00
CA GLU A 18 -9.08 17.80 26.45
C GLU A 18 -7.67 18.24 26.85
N GLU A 19 -6.64 17.65 26.23
CA GLU A 19 -5.24 17.99 26.46
C GLU A 19 -4.78 19.23 25.66
N ASN A 20 -5.67 19.84 24.89
CA ASN A 20 -5.41 21.01 24.05
C ASN A 20 -4.14 20.81 23.18
N ILE A 21 -4.14 19.72 22.37
CA ILE A 21 -3.05 19.43 21.45
C ILE A 21 -3.17 20.35 20.24
N ASN A 22 -2.29 21.32 20.16
CA ASN A 22 -2.21 22.28 19.06
C ASN A 22 -0.78 22.36 18.54
N GLY A 23 -0.63 22.56 17.23
CA GLY A 23 0.67 22.72 16.57
C GLY A 23 0.52 22.92 15.07
N PHE A 24 1.58 23.43 14.44
CA PHE A 24 1.65 23.60 12.99
C PHE A 24 2.19 22.36 12.28
N VAL A 25 2.86 21.47 12.99
CA VAL A 25 3.36 20.18 12.51
C VAL A 25 2.91 19.09 13.46
N GLY A 26 2.41 18.00 12.92
CA GLY A 26 1.94 16.87 13.70
C GLY A 26 2.06 15.54 12.93
N ILE A 27 2.15 14.46 13.67
CA ILE A 27 2.12 13.09 13.15
C ILE A 27 1.06 12.29 13.89
N GLY A 28 0.37 11.40 13.19
CA GLY A 28 -0.67 10.55 13.75
C GLY A 28 -0.63 9.16 13.15
N HIS A 29 -1.17 8.16 13.88
CA HIS A 29 -1.14 6.77 13.45
C HIS A 29 -2.27 5.96 14.09
N THR A 30 -2.94 5.12 13.31
CA THR A 30 -3.87 4.09 13.76
C THR A 30 -3.17 2.75 13.71
N ARG A 31 -2.61 2.32 14.82
CA ARG A 31 -1.73 1.15 14.88
C ARG A 31 -2.44 -0.15 14.50
N TRP A 32 -1.83 -0.93 13.59
CA TRP A 32 -2.08 -2.35 13.44
C TRP A 32 -0.97 -3.13 14.15
N ALA A 33 -1.31 -3.85 15.23
CA ALA A 33 -0.30 -4.47 16.09
C ALA A 33 0.38 -5.67 15.40
N THR A 34 1.65 -5.51 15.03
CA THR A 34 2.53 -6.57 14.52
C THR A 34 3.48 -7.08 15.61
N HIS A 35 4.05 -6.17 16.42
CA HIS A 35 4.96 -6.46 17.53
C HIS A 35 4.43 -5.86 18.83
N GLY A 36 4.43 -6.66 19.90
CA GLY A 36 3.94 -6.24 21.21
C GLY A 36 2.42 -6.18 21.34
N GLY A 37 1.92 -6.16 22.57
CA GLY A 37 0.49 -6.13 22.90
C GLY A 37 -0.21 -4.83 22.50
N VAL A 38 -1.56 -4.85 22.47
CA VAL A 38 -2.40 -3.66 22.26
C VAL A 38 -2.45 -2.87 23.56
N THR A 39 -1.49 -1.96 23.74
CA THR A 39 -1.37 -1.08 24.91
C THR A 39 -1.00 0.33 24.48
N GLU A 40 -1.29 1.34 25.31
CA GLU A 40 -0.87 2.71 25.03
C GLU A 40 0.66 2.86 24.97
N GLY A 41 1.43 2.06 25.73
CA GLY A 41 2.88 2.04 25.68
C GLY A 41 3.43 1.66 24.32
N ASN A 42 2.76 0.75 23.63
CA ASN A 42 3.11 0.27 22.31
C ASN A 42 2.43 1.06 21.16
N ALA A 43 1.53 2.01 21.47
CA ALA A 43 0.88 2.84 20.46
C ALA A 43 1.83 3.96 19.98
N HIS A 44 1.71 4.31 18.69
CA HIS A 44 2.43 5.42 18.09
C HIS A 44 1.84 6.78 18.53
N PRO A 45 2.60 7.87 18.42
CA PRO A 45 4.01 7.95 18.06
C PRO A 45 4.94 7.50 19.21
N HIS A 46 6.10 6.94 18.86
CA HIS A 46 7.19 6.71 19.80
C HIS A 46 8.08 7.94 19.92
N ILE A 47 8.61 8.16 21.11
CA ILE A 47 9.47 9.33 21.39
C ILE A 47 10.87 8.82 21.76
N SER A 48 11.90 9.40 21.13
CA SER A 48 13.29 9.19 21.48
C SER A 48 13.85 10.39 22.23
N SER A 49 14.36 10.14 23.43
CA SER A 49 15.07 11.13 24.29
C SER A 49 14.33 12.46 24.52
N GLY A 50 12.99 12.48 24.36
CA GLY A 50 12.18 13.69 24.48
C GLY A 50 12.35 14.69 23.31
N GLU A 51 13.12 14.36 22.28
CA GLU A 51 13.48 15.23 21.16
C GLU A 51 12.81 14.86 19.84
N LEU A 52 12.74 13.57 19.52
CA LEU A 52 12.14 13.06 18.29
C LEU A 52 10.84 12.34 18.58
N ALA A 53 9.85 12.51 17.69
CA ALA A 53 8.66 11.69 17.63
C ALA A 53 8.55 11.04 16.26
N LEU A 54 8.14 9.75 16.21
CA LEU A 54 8.12 8.94 15.00
C LEU A 54 6.87 8.05 14.96
N VAL A 55 6.31 7.92 13.76
CA VAL A 55 5.30 6.92 13.39
C VAL A 55 5.85 6.00 12.29
N HIS A 56 5.37 4.76 12.23
CA HIS A 56 5.89 3.73 11.34
C HIS A 56 4.80 2.75 10.92
N ASN A 57 4.72 2.47 9.64
CA ASN A 57 4.05 1.32 9.05
C ASN A 57 5.11 0.34 8.56
N GLY A 58 4.97 -0.93 8.84
CA GLY A 58 5.87 -1.97 8.38
C GLY A 58 6.46 -2.83 9.48
N ILE A 59 7.54 -3.54 9.16
CA ILE A 59 8.26 -4.44 10.07
C ILE A 59 9.75 -4.31 9.80
N ILE A 60 10.52 -4.06 10.86
CA ILE A 60 11.99 -4.03 10.81
C ILE A 60 12.55 -5.38 11.26
N GLU A 61 13.08 -6.14 10.32
CA GLU A 61 13.54 -7.51 10.55
C GLU A 61 14.78 -7.58 11.48
N ASN A 62 15.70 -6.62 11.37
CA ASN A 62 16.91 -6.56 12.19
C ASN A 62 16.75 -5.75 13.49
N HIS A 63 15.50 -5.51 13.93
CA HIS A 63 15.23 -4.66 15.10
C HIS A 63 15.88 -5.14 16.40
N GLU A 64 16.02 -6.44 16.65
CA GLU A 64 16.65 -6.95 17.86
C GLU A 64 18.15 -6.62 17.90
N GLN A 65 18.87 -6.82 16.79
CA GLN A 65 20.29 -6.47 16.69
C GLN A 65 20.53 -4.97 16.91
N LEU A 66 19.69 -4.13 16.30
CA LEU A 66 19.75 -2.68 16.48
C LEU A 66 19.41 -2.27 17.92
N ARG A 67 18.43 -2.94 18.54
CA ARG A 67 18.02 -2.71 19.93
C ARG A 67 19.16 -2.98 20.91
N GLU A 68 19.87 -4.08 20.77
CA GLU A 68 21.02 -4.41 21.61
C GLU A 68 22.14 -3.36 21.49
N ARG A 69 22.47 -2.96 20.26
CA ARG A 69 23.46 -1.90 20.01
C ARG A 69 23.06 -0.57 20.63
N LEU A 70 21.81 -0.17 20.48
CA LEU A 70 21.31 1.10 21.03
C LEU A 70 21.23 1.06 22.57
N ARG A 71 20.90 -0.07 23.18
CA ARG A 71 20.99 -0.25 24.63
C ARG A 71 22.43 -0.08 25.13
N ALA A 72 23.41 -0.64 24.44
CA ALA A 72 24.82 -0.44 24.73
C ALA A 72 25.26 1.02 24.59
N ALA A 73 24.62 1.78 23.70
CA ALA A 73 24.79 3.23 23.54
C ALA A 73 24.00 4.08 24.56
N GLY A 74 23.32 3.44 25.52
CA GLY A 74 22.63 4.12 26.62
C GLY A 74 21.16 4.47 26.35
N TYR A 75 20.53 3.96 25.28
CA TYR A 75 19.10 4.17 25.04
C TYR A 75 18.26 3.24 25.91
N VAL A 76 17.18 3.80 26.45
CA VAL A 76 16.21 3.08 27.26
C VAL A 76 14.95 2.84 26.40
N PHE A 77 14.52 1.59 26.31
CA PHE A 77 13.34 1.17 25.55
C PHE A 77 12.15 1.03 26.48
N GLU A 78 11.07 1.73 26.17
CA GLU A 78 9.82 1.73 26.92
C GLU A 78 8.75 0.81 26.29
N SER A 79 8.92 0.45 25.01
CA SER A 79 7.95 -0.36 24.27
C SER A 79 8.54 -1.69 23.79
N GLN A 80 7.64 -2.57 23.34
CA GLN A 80 7.99 -3.85 22.73
C GLN A 80 8.05 -3.76 21.19
N THR A 81 7.90 -2.56 20.61
CA THR A 81 7.79 -2.38 19.17
C THR A 81 9.17 -2.24 18.50
N ASP A 82 9.24 -2.66 17.26
CA ASP A 82 10.35 -2.39 16.37
C ASP A 82 10.46 -0.89 16.02
N THR A 83 9.35 -0.18 16.04
CA THR A 83 9.26 1.26 15.75
C THR A 83 10.12 2.11 16.69
N GLU A 84 10.17 1.80 17.97
CA GLU A 84 10.99 2.55 18.93
C GLU A 84 12.49 2.45 18.60
N VAL A 85 12.91 1.31 18.02
CA VAL A 85 14.29 1.12 17.54
C VAL A 85 14.63 2.14 16.45
N ILE A 86 13.72 2.38 15.50
CA ILE A 86 13.92 3.38 14.44
C ILE A 86 14.10 4.77 15.05
N GLY A 87 13.23 5.15 15.99
CA GLY A 87 13.31 6.45 16.66
C GLY A 87 14.64 6.69 17.38
N HIS A 88 15.11 5.67 18.09
CA HIS A 88 16.42 5.74 18.76
C HIS A 88 17.60 5.74 17.77
N LEU A 89 17.49 5.00 16.67
CA LEU A 89 18.51 4.98 15.63
C LEU A 89 18.67 6.34 14.94
N ILE A 90 17.56 6.96 14.55
CA ILE A 90 17.56 8.32 13.97
C ILE A 90 18.14 9.33 14.97
N HIS A 91 17.74 9.24 16.24
CA HIS A 91 18.30 10.14 17.27
C HIS A 91 19.80 9.90 17.50
N HIS A 92 20.27 8.67 17.40
CA HIS A 92 21.70 8.35 17.49
C HIS A 92 22.48 9.05 16.37
N HIS A 93 22.01 8.95 15.14
CA HIS A 93 22.62 9.66 14.00
C HIS A 93 22.47 11.19 14.13
N LEU A 94 21.33 11.68 14.65
CA LEU A 94 21.13 13.12 14.82
C LEU A 94 22.17 13.79 15.72
N LYS A 95 22.68 13.07 16.73
CA LYS A 95 23.78 13.57 17.58
C LYS A 95 25.11 13.74 16.82
N ILE A 96 25.26 13.07 15.70
CA ILE A 96 26.48 13.09 14.86
C ILE A 96 26.31 14.12 13.74
N GLU A 97 25.20 14.00 13.00
CA GLU A 97 24.94 14.77 11.78
C GLU A 97 24.43 16.20 12.05
N ASN A 98 23.81 16.43 13.22
CA ASN A 98 23.13 17.69 13.60
C ASN A 98 22.06 18.16 12.62
N ASP A 99 21.57 17.28 11.72
CA ASP A 99 20.52 17.53 10.76
C ASP A 99 19.57 16.33 10.68
N LEU A 100 18.26 16.59 10.78
CA LEU A 100 17.23 15.53 10.82
C LEU A 100 17.14 14.74 9.52
N LEU A 101 17.29 15.40 8.36
CA LEU A 101 17.27 14.73 7.06
C LEU A 101 18.47 13.78 6.94
N GLN A 102 19.68 14.28 7.19
CA GLN A 102 20.89 13.46 7.12
C GLN A 102 20.86 12.31 8.13
N ALA A 103 20.42 12.57 9.36
CA ALA A 103 20.26 11.53 10.37
C ALA A 103 19.25 10.44 9.94
N THR A 104 18.16 10.83 9.29
CA THR A 104 17.18 9.88 8.77
C THR A 104 17.77 9.08 7.60
N GLN A 105 18.46 9.74 6.66
CA GLN A 105 19.15 9.08 5.54
C GLN A 105 20.20 8.07 6.01
N CYS A 106 20.96 8.39 7.06
CA CYS A 106 21.91 7.45 7.66
C CYS A 106 21.20 6.27 8.33
N ALA A 107 20.15 6.54 9.09
CA ALA A 107 19.42 5.51 9.82
C ALA A 107 18.74 4.50 8.87
N VAL A 108 18.07 4.96 7.80
CA VAL A 108 17.36 4.06 6.87
C VAL A 108 18.30 3.11 6.11
N LYS A 109 19.57 3.45 5.94
CA LYS A 109 20.58 2.56 5.34
C LYS A 109 20.91 1.35 6.21
N GLU A 110 20.64 1.43 7.51
CA GLU A 110 20.88 0.35 8.46
C GLU A 110 19.64 -0.53 8.71
N LEU A 111 18.44 -0.08 8.28
CA LEU A 111 17.20 -0.81 8.45
C LEU A 111 17.10 -1.95 7.43
N GLN A 112 16.64 -3.11 7.88
CA GLN A 112 16.28 -4.24 7.03
C GLN A 112 14.79 -4.53 7.22
N GLY A 113 14.06 -4.70 6.11
CA GLY A 113 12.62 -4.93 6.12
C GLY A 113 11.83 -3.82 5.43
N ALA A 114 10.52 -3.81 5.63
CA ALA A 114 9.63 -2.84 5.00
C ALA A 114 9.24 -1.74 6.00
N TYR A 115 9.26 -0.48 5.55
CA TYR A 115 8.88 0.66 6.37
C TYR A 115 8.29 1.82 5.54
N ALA A 116 7.37 2.53 6.16
CA ALA A 116 7.03 3.91 5.84
C ALA A 116 7.04 4.70 7.16
N ILE A 117 7.94 5.64 7.29
CA ILE A 117 8.17 6.40 8.53
C ILE A 117 7.91 7.88 8.32
N ALA A 118 7.42 8.54 9.37
CA ALA A 118 7.41 10.00 9.46
C ALA A 118 7.94 10.42 10.83
N VAL A 119 8.91 11.33 10.82
CA VAL A 119 9.62 11.80 12.00
C VAL A 119 9.60 13.33 12.09
N ILE A 120 9.40 13.83 13.29
CA ILE A 120 9.47 15.25 13.64
C ILE A 120 10.42 15.45 14.80
N SER A 121 11.08 16.62 14.84
CA SER A 121 12.00 17.00 15.91
C SER A 121 11.46 18.21 16.67
N ARG A 122 11.62 18.16 18.00
CA ARG A 122 11.35 19.30 18.87
C ARG A 122 12.26 20.48 18.57
N ASN A 123 13.49 20.19 18.14
CA ASN A 123 14.54 21.19 17.90
C ASN A 123 14.43 21.82 16.50
N ASP A 124 13.61 21.21 15.61
CA ASP A 124 13.29 21.74 14.28
C ASP A 124 11.78 21.59 13.98
N PRO A 125 10.93 22.43 14.64
CA PRO A 125 9.49 22.24 14.62
C PRO A 125 8.80 22.65 13.30
N GLN A 126 9.57 23.11 12.30
CA GLN A 126 9.05 23.50 10.99
C GLN A 126 9.30 22.45 9.93
N ARG A 127 9.84 21.30 10.30
CA ARG A 127 10.24 20.25 9.38
C ARG A 127 9.67 18.90 9.79
N LEU A 128 9.20 18.17 8.80
CA LEU A 128 8.89 16.75 8.89
C LEU A 128 9.78 16.03 7.90
N VAL A 129 10.38 14.92 8.30
CA VAL A 129 11.13 14.03 7.40
C VAL A 129 10.41 12.69 7.35
N ALA A 130 10.27 12.14 6.15
CA ALA A 130 9.67 10.83 5.98
C ALA A 130 10.52 9.98 5.02
N ALA A 131 10.38 8.66 5.13
CA ALA A 131 11.10 7.73 4.25
C ALA A 131 10.26 6.47 4.03
N ARG A 132 10.45 5.83 2.86
CA ARG A 132 9.75 4.58 2.56
C ARG A 132 10.65 3.51 1.96
N MET A 133 10.31 2.27 2.29
CA MET A 133 10.80 1.04 1.67
C MET A 133 9.72 -0.03 1.85
N GLY A 134 9.20 -0.57 0.76
CA GLY A 134 8.18 -1.63 0.81
C GLY A 134 6.76 -1.17 1.14
N CYS A 135 6.58 -0.27 2.12
CA CYS A 135 5.26 0.24 2.51
C CYS A 135 4.87 1.49 1.73
N PRO A 136 3.55 1.72 1.45
CA PRO A 136 3.10 2.91 0.72
C PRO A 136 3.31 4.19 1.54
N LEU A 137 3.74 5.25 0.83
CA LEU A 137 3.83 6.60 1.38
C LEU A 137 3.68 7.61 0.23
N LEU A 138 2.97 8.68 0.49
CA LEU A 138 2.75 9.76 -0.46
C LEU A 138 2.87 11.14 0.20
N VAL A 139 3.09 12.13 -0.65
CA VAL A 139 3.05 13.56 -0.28
C VAL A 139 1.80 14.18 -0.87
N GLY A 140 1.02 14.89 -0.07
CA GLY A 140 -0.05 15.79 -0.53
C GLY A 140 0.46 17.23 -0.58
N LEU A 141 0.35 17.88 -1.73
CA LEU A 141 0.74 19.28 -1.91
C LEU A 141 -0.49 20.18 -1.76
N GLY A 142 -0.61 20.89 -0.63
CA GLY A 142 -1.71 21.80 -0.35
C GLY A 142 -1.34 23.27 -0.55
N GLU A 143 -2.30 24.16 -0.34
CA GLU A 143 -2.09 25.61 -0.35
C GLU A 143 -1.73 26.11 1.06
N GLY A 144 -0.45 26.46 1.28
CA GLY A 144 0.05 26.87 2.58
C GLY A 144 0.18 25.72 3.60
N GLU A 145 0.12 24.50 3.16
CA GLU A 145 0.30 23.28 3.95
C GLU A 145 0.72 22.10 3.07
N ASN A 146 1.45 21.14 3.62
CA ASN A 146 1.83 19.92 2.93
C ASN A 146 1.62 18.71 3.86
N PHE A 147 1.37 17.54 3.26
CA PHE A 147 0.98 16.34 3.98
C PHE A 147 1.85 15.14 3.62
N ILE A 148 1.99 14.24 4.59
CA ILE A 148 2.48 12.87 4.38
C ILE A 148 1.36 11.92 4.79
N ALA A 149 1.06 10.94 3.95
CA ALA A 149 0.07 9.92 4.24
C ALA A 149 0.45 8.57 3.62
N SER A 150 -0.09 7.50 4.18
CA SER A 150 0.02 6.15 3.60
C SER A 150 -1.02 5.88 2.51
N ASP A 151 -2.09 6.68 2.46
CA ASP A 151 -3.19 6.54 1.50
C ASP A 151 -3.74 7.91 1.09
N ALA A 152 -4.11 8.07 -0.19
CA ALA A 152 -4.62 9.32 -0.75
C ALA A 152 -5.91 9.79 -0.07
N SER A 153 -6.74 8.86 0.39
CA SER A 153 -7.99 9.17 1.07
C SER A 153 -7.81 10.03 2.34
N ALA A 154 -6.67 9.90 2.99
CA ALA A 154 -6.37 10.66 4.21
C ALA A 154 -6.15 12.16 3.95
N VAL A 155 -5.77 12.56 2.74
CA VAL A 155 -5.41 13.94 2.39
C VAL A 155 -6.32 14.59 1.36
N ILE A 156 -7.23 13.82 0.74
CA ILE A 156 -8.07 14.27 -0.37
C ILE A 156 -9.01 15.42 0.00
N SER A 157 -9.36 15.57 1.28
CA SER A 157 -10.15 16.70 1.77
C SER A 157 -9.37 18.03 1.76
N ALA A 158 -8.05 17.96 1.81
CA ALA A 158 -7.16 19.13 1.83
C ALA A 158 -6.53 19.38 0.46
N THR A 159 -6.13 18.33 -0.24
CA THR A 159 -5.51 18.45 -1.56
C THR A 159 -5.70 17.22 -2.43
N ARG A 160 -5.78 17.44 -3.75
CA ARG A 160 -5.78 16.37 -4.76
C ARG A 160 -4.42 16.23 -5.46
N ASN A 161 -3.48 17.12 -5.23
CA ASN A 161 -2.15 17.06 -5.81
C ASN A 161 -1.28 16.13 -4.98
N ILE A 162 -0.97 14.95 -5.52
CA ILE A 162 -0.30 13.87 -4.80
C ILE A 162 0.98 13.47 -5.51
N ILE A 163 2.04 13.28 -4.75
CA ILE A 163 3.28 12.64 -5.19
C ILE A 163 3.38 11.28 -4.51
N PHE A 164 3.40 10.22 -5.30
CA PHE A 164 3.71 8.88 -4.78
C PHE A 164 5.23 8.73 -4.65
N LEU A 165 5.69 8.43 -3.44
CA LEU A 165 7.11 8.16 -3.22
C LEU A 165 7.47 6.77 -3.75
N GLU A 166 8.70 6.60 -4.22
CA GLU A 166 9.23 5.33 -4.70
C GLU A 166 10.12 4.66 -3.65
N GLU A 167 10.57 3.44 -3.94
CA GLU A 167 11.41 2.66 -3.03
C GLU A 167 12.72 3.37 -2.72
N GLY A 168 12.99 3.57 -1.42
CA GLY A 168 14.18 4.24 -0.94
C GLY A 168 14.11 5.77 -0.90
N ASP A 169 12.99 6.36 -1.33
CA ASP A 169 12.81 7.81 -1.23
C ASP A 169 12.83 8.27 0.23
N VAL A 170 13.58 9.36 0.47
CA VAL A 170 13.54 10.15 1.70
C VAL A 170 13.04 11.54 1.35
N VAL A 171 12.03 12.03 2.07
CA VAL A 171 11.40 13.31 1.78
C VAL A 171 11.49 14.24 2.98
N GLU A 172 11.88 15.47 2.71
CA GLU A 172 11.76 16.61 3.63
C GLU A 172 10.53 17.42 3.26
N VAL A 173 9.66 17.64 4.22
CA VAL A 173 8.43 18.42 4.08
C VAL A 173 8.49 19.64 4.97
N ARG A 174 8.30 20.80 4.37
CA ARG A 174 8.20 22.11 5.02
C ARG A 174 6.92 22.81 4.57
N LEU A 175 6.59 23.90 5.21
CA LEU A 175 5.43 24.72 4.84
C LEU A 175 5.55 25.29 3.42
N ASP A 176 6.76 25.70 3.03
CA ASP A 176 7.09 26.36 1.78
C ASP A 176 7.48 25.40 0.65
N GLY A 177 7.54 24.09 0.91
CA GLY A 177 7.82 23.11 -0.12
C GLY A 177 8.23 21.74 0.34
N VAL A 178 8.49 20.90 -0.66
CA VAL A 178 8.87 19.50 -0.48
C VAL A 178 10.16 19.24 -1.26
N SER A 179 11.08 18.50 -0.68
CA SER A 179 12.31 18.03 -1.32
C SER A 179 12.44 16.52 -1.15
N ILE A 180 12.62 15.82 -2.26
CA ILE A 180 12.72 14.35 -2.29
C ILE A 180 14.16 13.97 -2.66
N PHE A 181 14.65 12.92 -2.01
CA PHE A 181 16.01 12.42 -2.16
C PHE A 181 15.98 10.91 -2.39
N ASP A 182 16.86 10.42 -3.26
CA ASP A 182 17.07 9.01 -3.50
C ASP A 182 17.89 8.33 -2.38
N THR A 183 18.15 7.03 -2.55
CA THR A 183 18.96 6.23 -1.62
C THR A 183 20.39 6.73 -1.44
N ASP A 184 20.93 7.42 -2.44
CA ASP A 184 22.28 8.00 -2.42
C ASP A 184 22.32 9.40 -1.79
N GLY A 185 21.13 9.98 -1.54
CA GLY A 185 20.97 11.32 -0.99
C GLY A 185 20.95 12.42 -2.04
N ASN A 186 20.83 12.09 -3.32
CA ASN A 186 20.69 13.09 -4.39
C ASN A 186 19.26 13.59 -4.42
N ARG A 187 19.10 14.91 -4.60
CA ARG A 187 17.77 15.49 -4.77
C ARG A 187 17.19 15.07 -6.13
N ILE A 188 15.97 14.58 -6.09
CA ILE A 188 15.23 14.08 -7.26
C ILE A 188 13.85 14.73 -7.36
N GLU A 189 13.24 14.63 -8.53
CA GLU A 189 11.87 15.04 -8.75
C GLU A 189 10.97 13.82 -8.96
N ARG A 190 9.72 13.89 -8.48
CA ARG A 190 8.67 12.91 -8.70
C ARG A 190 7.46 13.58 -9.34
N THR A 191 6.74 12.83 -10.14
CA THR A 191 5.55 13.34 -10.83
C THR A 191 4.44 13.67 -9.85
N VAL A 192 3.83 14.83 -10.02
CA VAL A 192 2.59 15.20 -9.31
C VAL A 192 1.40 14.61 -10.04
N HIS A 193 0.59 13.84 -9.35
CA HIS A 193 -0.65 13.24 -9.85
C HIS A 193 -1.85 13.98 -9.29
N LEU A 194 -2.86 14.24 -10.12
CA LEU A 194 -4.14 14.75 -9.65
C LEU A 194 -5.04 13.57 -9.29
N SER A 195 -5.26 13.34 -8.00
CA SER A 195 -6.08 12.23 -7.53
C SER A 195 -7.54 12.34 -8.00
N GLU A 196 -8.09 11.22 -8.48
CA GLU A 196 -9.49 11.08 -8.90
C GLU A 196 -10.40 10.60 -7.77
N VAL A 197 -9.88 10.36 -6.57
CA VAL A 197 -10.68 9.94 -5.41
C VAL A 197 -11.73 10.98 -5.09
N SER A 198 -12.99 10.56 -4.97
CA SER A 198 -14.12 11.43 -4.67
C SER A 198 -14.39 11.49 -3.16
N LEU A 199 -14.50 12.70 -2.61
CA LEU A 199 -14.94 12.91 -1.22
C LEU A 199 -16.32 12.31 -0.93
N ALA A 200 -17.26 12.38 -1.89
CA ALA A 200 -18.60 11.83 -1.73
C ALA A 200 -18.58 10.30 -1.50
N SER A 201 -17.57 9.60 -2.00
CA SER A 201 -17.42 8.16 -1.76
C SER A 201 -17.06 7.80 -0.32
N MET A 202 -16.55 8.77 0.44
CA MET A 202 -16.09 8.61 1.84
C MET A 202 -17.18 8.95 2.87
N GLU A 203 -18.34 9.44 2.44
CA GLU A 203 -19.46 9.73 3.34
C GLU A 203 -20.28 8.45 3.60
N LEU A 204 -20.72 8.24 4.84
CA LEU A 204 -21.56 7.10 5.23
C LEU A 204 -22.96 7.14 4.56
N GLY A 205 -23.46 8.37 4.29
CA GLY A 205 -24.82 8.55 3.81
C GLY A 205 -25.85 8.03 4.83
N PRO A 206 -26.87 7.27 4.40
CA PRO A 206 -27.93 6.78 5.31
C PRO A 206 -27.50 5.53 6.11
N TYR A 207 -26.29 5.04 5.98
CA TYR A 207 -25.83 3.81 6.60
C TYR A 207 -25.14 4.05 7.94
N SER A 208 -25.22 3.08 8.84
CA SER A 208 -24.56 3.15 10.16
C SER A 208 -23.08 2.78 10.12
N HIS A 209 -22.66 2.02 9.09
CA HIS A 209 -21.28 1.52 8.95
C HIS A 209 -20.88 1.48 7.47
N PHE A 210 -19.59 1.71 7.18
CA PHE A 210 -19.06 1.63 5.82
C PHE A 210 -19.29 0.27 5.18
N MET A 211 -19.05 -0.82 5.89
CA MET A 211 -19.32 -2.17 5.38
C MET A 211 -20.79 -2.35 4.95
N GLN A 212 -21.74 -1.82 5.70
CA GLN A 212 -23.15 -1.85 5.32
C GLN A 212 -23.40 -1.07 4.03
N LYS A 213 -22.86 0.14 3.90
CA LYS A 213 -22.91 0.95 2.68
C LYS A 213 -22.36 0.16 1.49
N GLU A 214 -21.15 -0.39 1.65
CA GLU A 214 -20.41 -1.12 0.61
C GLU A 214 -21.14 -2.40 0.16
N ILE A 215 -21.83 -3.09 1.06
CA ILE A 215 -22.71 -4.21 0.71
C ILE A 215 -23.84 -3.75 -0.23
N HIS A 216 -24.45 -2.62 0.06
CA HIS A 216 -25.54 -2.06 -0.76
C HIS A 216 -25.05 -1.39 -2.05
N GLU A 217 -23.78 -1.01 -2.13
CA GLU A 217 -23.17 -0.47 -3.36
C GLU A 217 -22.79 -1.54 -4.39
N GLN A 218 -22.81 -2.83 -4.04
CA GLN A 218 -22.42 -3.91 -4.97
C GLN A 218 -23.11 -3.85 -6.33
N PRO A 219 -24.44 -3.62 -6.45
CA PRO A 219 -25.08 -3.58 -7.76
C PRO A 219 -24.50 -2.50 -8.68
N ARG A 220 -24.19 -1.31 -8.11
CA ARG A 220 -23.54 -0.23 -8.85
C ARG A 220 -22.11 -0.58 -9.21
N ALA A 221 -21.31 -1.06 -8.26
CA ALA A 221 -19.93 -1.47 -8.49
C ALA A 221 -19.83 -2.57 -9.57
N ILE A 222 -20.76 -3.51 -9.60
CA ILE A 222 -20.89 -4.53 -10.64
C ILE A 222 -21.14 -3.87 -12.00
N ALA A 223 -22.10 -2.95 -12.10
CA ALA A 223 -22.42 -2.25 -13.33
C ALA A 223 -21.22 -1.47 -13.88
N ASP A 224 -20.53 -0.71 -13.02
CA ASP A 224 -19.35 0.08 -13.38
C ASP A 224 -18.17 -0.82 -13.83
N THR A 225 -18.04 -2.03 -13.26
CA THR A 225 -17.00 -3.01 -13.62
C THR A 225 -17.29 -3.72 -14.93
N ILE A 226 -18.58 -3.99 -15.22
CA ILE A 226 -19.02 -4.69 -16.44
C ILE A 226 -19.02 -3.76 -17.65
N GLU A 227 -19.20 -2.46 -17.46
CA GLU A 227 -19.31 -1.48 -18.55
C GLU A 227 -18.25 -1.66 -19.66
N PRO A 228 -16.94 -1.68 -19.39
CA PRO A 228 -15.94 -1.89 -20.43
C PRO A 228 -16.01 -3.27 -21.09
N ILE A 229 -16.49 -4.29 -20.36
CA ILE A 229 -16.67 -5.63 -20.90
C ILE A 229 -17.82 -5.66 -21.90
N LEU A 230 -18.89 -4.93 -21.63
CA LEU A 230 -20.03 -4.81 -22.57
C LEU A 230 -19.65 -4.02 -23.82
N ALA A 231 -18.77 -3.02 -23.68
CA ALA A 231 -18.31 -2.19 -24.79
C ALA A 231 -17.35 -2.94 -25.74
N GLU A 232 -16.38 -3.66 -25.20
CA GLU A 232 -15.28 -4.30 -25.95
C GLU A 232 -15.49 -5.82 -26.17
N GLY A 233 -16.45 -6.42 -25.47
CA GLY A 233 -16.58 -7.88 -25.37
C GLY A 233 -15.41 -8.51 -24.61
N PHE A 234 -15.31 -9.83 -24.66
CA PHE A 234 -14.13 -10.53 -24.18
C PHE A 234 -12.96 -10.29 -25.15
N SER A 235 -12.09 -9.36 -24.80
CA SER A 235 -11.02 -8.85 -25.63
C SER A 235 -9.75 -8.57 -24.83
N PRO A 236 -8.55 -8.87 -25.35
CA PRO A 236 -7.29 -8.46 -24.72
C PRO A 236 -7.20 -6.96 -24.41
N LYS A 237 -7.89 -6.10 -25.17
CA LYS A 237 -7.91 -4.65 -24.96
C LYS A 237 -8.37 -4.23 -23.56
N LEU A 238 -9.17 -5.08 -22.88
CA LEU A 238 -9.61 -4.86 -21.49
C LEU A 238 -8.44 -4.75 -20.50
N PHE A 239 -7.28 -5.30 -20.85
CA PHE A 239 -6.13 -5.45 -19.97
C PHE A 239 -4.94 -4.54 -20.34
N GLY A 240 -5.08 -3.74 -21.39
CA GLY A 240 -4.07 -2.77 -21.85
C GLY A 240 -3.64 -2.97 -23.30
N GLU A 241 -2.84 -2.03 -23.81
CA GLU A 241 -2.45 -1.99 -25.22
C GLU A 241 -1.64 -3.21 -25.69
N ASN A 242 -0.73 -3.71 -24.85
CA ASN A 242 0.15 -4.85 -25.17
C ASN A 242 -0.47 -6.22 -24.81
N ALA A 243 -1.69 -6.24 -24.32
CA ALA A 243 -2.30 -7.45 -23.78
C ALA A 243 -2.54 -8.52 -24.87
N ALA A 244 -2.79 -8.12 -26.11
CA ALA A 244 -2.99 -9.06 -27.22
C ALA A 244 -1.74 -9.94 -27.46
N GLU A 245 -0.55 -9.37 -27.41
CA GLU A 245 0.71 -10.09 -27.54
C GLU A 245 0.97 -10.96 -26.32
N LEU A 246 0.85 -10.38 -25.11
CA LEU A 246 1.16 -11.07 -23.87
C LEU A 246 0.24 -12.24 -23.56
N LEU A 247 -1.03 -12.20 -23.99
CA LEU A 247 -2.02 -13.25 -23.76
C LEU A 247 -2.05 -14.32 -24.86
N SER A 248 -1.41 -14.11 -26.02
CA SER A 248 -1.55 -14.95 -27.21
C SER A 248 -1.05 -16.40 -27.04
N ASP A 249 -0.06 -16.65 -26.18
CA ASP A 249 0.59 -17.94 -25.99
C ASP A 249 0.62 -18.39 -24.52
N VAL A 250 -0.33 -17.92 -23.72
CA VAL A 250 -0.46 -18.31 -22.31
C VAL A 250 -0.79 -19.80 -22.21
N SER A 251 0.09 -20.56 -21.57
CA SER A 251 -0.06 -22.02 -21.38
C SER A 251 -0.59 -22.40 -20.00
N SER A 252 -0.45 -21.53 -19.02
CA SER A 252 -0.94 -21.71 -17.64
C SER A 252 -1.11 -20.36 -16.95
N VAL A 253 -1.91 -20.32 -15.88
CA VAL A 253 -2.13 -19.14 -15.07
C VAL A 253 -1.72 -19.43 -13.63
N GLN A 254 -0.97 -18.50 -13.02
CA GLN A 254 -0.68 -18.49 -11.60
C GLN A 254 -1.30 -17.23 -11.00
N ILE A 255 -2.22 -17.38 -10.06
CA ILE A 255 -2.87 -16.24 -9.37
C ILE A 255 -2.27 -16.11 -7.97
N LEU A 256 -1.84 -14.90 -7.62
CA LEU A 256 -1.17 -14.55 -6.38
C LEU A 256 -2.01 -13.48 -5.66
N ALA A 257 -2.49 -13.79 -4.47
CA ALA A 257 -3.33 -12.88 -3.70
C ALA A 257 -3.31 -13.21 -2.21
N CYS A 258 -3.84 -12.32 -1.39
CA CYS A 258 -4.07 -12.50 0.04
C CYS A 258 -5.54 -12.29 0.40
N GLY A 259 -5.99 -12.82 1.54
CA GLY A 259 -7.31 -12.58 2.10
C GLY A 259 -8.47 -12.97 1.15
N THR A 260 -9.48 -12.10 1.05
CA THR A 260 -10.66 -12.35 0.20
C THR A 260 -10.33 -12.37 -1.29
N SER A 261 -9.32 -11.65 -1.74
CA SER A 261 -8.82 -11.71 -3.12
C SER A 261 -8.30 -13.11 -3.47
N TYR A 262 -7.68 -13.81 -2.53
CA TYR A 262 -7.28 -15.22 -2.70
C TYR A 262 -8.52 -16.13 -2.90
N TYR A 263 -9.61 -15.90 -2.17
CA TYR A 263 -10.84 -16.68 -2.36
C TYR A 263 -11.54 -16.37 -3.69
N ALA A 264 -11.47 -15.14 -4.20
CA ALA A 264 -11.92 -14.80 -5.54
C ALA A 264 -11.11 -15.57 -6.59
N ALA A 265 -9.80 -15.65 -6.42
CA ALA A 265 -8.90 -16.43 -7.27
C ALA A 265 -9.23 -17.93 -7.27
N LEU A 266 -9.51 -18.53 -6.09
CA LEU A 266 -9.92 -19.94 -5.99
C LEU A 266 -11.21 -20.23 -6.80
N THR A 267 -12.16 -19.29 -6.80
CA THR A 267 -13.38 -19.43 -7.63
C THR A 267 -13.03 -19.40 -9.11
N ALA A 268 -12.22 -18.43 -9.52
CA ALA A 268 -11.82 -18.26 -10.92
C ALA A 268 -11.01 -19.43 -11.48
N ARG A 269 -10.26 -20.15 -10.64
CA ARG A 269 -9.53 -21.35 -11.01
C ARG A 269 -10.45 -22.36 -11.71
N TYR A 270 -11.62 -22.64 -11.14
CA TYR A 270 -12.58 -23.57 -11.75
C TYR A 270 -13.07 -23.07 -13.11
N TRP A 271 -13.34 -21.79 -13.24
CA TRP A 271 -13.75 -21.20 -14.51
C TRP A 271 -12.64 -21.25 -15.55
N MET A 272 -11.39 -20.98 -15.15
CA MET A 272 -10.22 -21.02 -16.04
C MET A 272 -10.02 -22.43 -16.64
N GLU A 273 -10.07 -23.44 -15.80
CA GLU A 273 -9.91 -24.83 -16.22
C GLU A 273 -11.12 -25.29 -17.05
N ALA A 274 -12.36 -25.01 -16.63
CA ALA A 274 -13.54 -25.49 -17.31
C ALA A 274 -13.85 -24.78 -18.64
N LEU A 275 -13.70 -23.45 -18.69
CA LEU A 275 -14.10 -22.64 -19.84
C LEU A 275 -12.93 -22.35 -20.79
N ALA A 276 -11.78 -21.94 -20.27
CA ALA A 276 -10.62 -21.62 -21.09
C ALA A 276 -9.73 -22.82 -21.39
N ASN A 277 -9.89 -23.94 -20.67
CA ASN A 277 -9.04 -25.14 -20.76
C ASN A 277 -7.55 -24.82 -20.52
N ILE A 278 -7.28 -23.94 -19.55
CA ILE A 278 -5.94 -23.52 -19.15
C ILE A 278 -5.70 -23.96 -17.71
N PRO A 279 -4.60 -24.68 -17.41
CA PRO A 279 -4.23 -25.02 -16.04
C PRO A 279 -4.06 -23.74 -15.20
N CYS A 280 -4.70 -23.71 -14.01
CA CYS A 280 -4.67 -22.56 -13.13
C CYS A 280 -4.28 -22.96 -11.70
N SER A 281 -3.24 -22.32 -11.19
CA SER A 281 -2.79 -22.45 -9.81
C SER A 281 -3.10 -21.15 -9.04
N VAL A 282 -3.44 -21.30 -7.78
CA VAL A 282 -3.72 -20.15 -6.90
C VAL A 282 -2.91 -20.34 -5.63
N GLU A 283 -2.13 -19.32 -5.28
CA GLU A 283 -1.31 -19.34 -4.07
C GLU A 283 -1.49 -18.07 -3.25
N VAL A 284 -1.34 -18.21 -1.92
CA VAL A 284 -1.21 -17.07 -1.04
C VAL A 284 0.11 -16.38 -1.36
N ALA A 285 0.07 -15.05 -1.58
CA ALA A 285 1.22 -14.32 -2.06
C ALA A 285 2.42 -14.38 -1.09
N SER A 286 2.17 -14.39 0.23
CA SER A 286 3.22 -14.56 1.24
C SER A 286 3.96 -15.89 1.10
N GLU A 287 3.29 -16.97 0.71
CA GLU A 287 3.92 -18.28 0.55
C GLU A 287 4.73 -18.37 -0.74
N TYR A 288 4.19 -17.81 -1.83
CA TYR A 288 4.86 -17.80 -3.14
C TYR A 288 6.23 -17.12 -3.09
N ARG A 289 6.37 -16.00 -2.38
CA ARG A 289 7.61 -15.22 -2.32
C ARG A 289 8.77 -15.95 -1.61
N TYR A 290 8.47 -16.91 -0.73
CA TYR A 290 9.48 -17.59 0.09
C TYR A 290 9.86 -19.00 -0.42
N ARG A 291 9.06 -19.58 -1.31
CA ARG A 291 9.37 -20.90 -1.86
C ARG A 291 10.21 -20.82 -3.13
N THR A 292 10.92 -21.90 -3.46
CA THR A 292 11.53 -22.06 -4.78
C THR A 292 10.44 -22.30 -5.83
N VAL A 293 10.41 -21.47 -6.85
CA VAL A 293 9.46 -21.54 -7.96
C VAL A 293 10.16 -22.02 -9.22
N VAL A 294 9.54 -22.97 -9.94
CA VAL A 294 9.96 -23.34 -11.29
C VAL A 294 9.29 -22.39 -12.27
N ALA A 295 10.06 -21.44 -12.81
CA ALA A 295 9.55 -20.42 -13.71
C ALA A 295 9.14 -21.00 -15.06
N ASN A 296 7.98 -20.56 -15.59
CA ASN A 296 7.52 -20.87 -16.93
C ASN A 296 7.28 -19.56 -17.70
N PRO A 297 8.04 -19.25 -18.77
CA PRO A 297 7.91 -18.00 -19.52
C PRO A 297 6.53 -17.80 -20.19
N LYS A 298 5.77 -18.88 -20.39
CA LYS A 298 4.41 -18.87 -20.94
C LYS A 298 3.32 -18.85 -19.87
N GLN A 299 3.68 -18.76 -18.60
CA GLN A 299 2.74 -18.63 -17.51
C GLN A 299 2.34 -17.17 -17.33
N LEU A 300 1.05 -16.91 -17.25
CA LEU A 300 0.51 -15.61 -16.85
C LEU A 300 0.49 -15.52 -15.31
N ILE A 301 1.18 -14.55 -14.77
CA ILE A 301 1.11 -14.21 -13.34
C ILE A 301 0.01 -13.17 -13.15
N VAL A 302 -1.01 -13.51 -12.39
CA VAL A 302 -2.12 -12.61 -12.06
C VAL A 302 -2.01 -12.23 -10.59
N THR A 303 -1.93 -10.94 -10.30
CA THR A 303 -2.02 -10.42 -8.93
C THR A 303 -3.38 -9.78 -8.70
N ILE A 304 -3.97 -10.00 -7.53
CA ILE A 304 -5.25 -9.40 -7.16
C ILE A 304 -5.09 -8.65 -5.85
N SER A 305 -5.43 -7.37 -5.86
CA SER A 305 -5.41 -6.53 -4.66
C SER A 305 -6.47 -5.44 -4.76
N GLN A 306 -7.25 -5.22 -3.70
CA GLN A 306 -8.18 -4.10 -3.66
C GLN A 306 -7.42 -2.77 -3.61
N SER A 307 -6.46 -2.61 -2.69
CA SER A 307 -5.69 -1.39 -2.49
C SER A 307 -4.56 -1.22 -3.52
N GLY A 308 -4.07 -2.32 -4.09
CA GLY A 308 -2.88 -2.33 -4.92
C GLY A 308 -1.57 -2.07 -4.17
N GLU A 309 -1.63 -2.08 -2.83
CA GLU A 309 -0.50 -1.80 -1.93
C GLU A 309 -0.22 -2.96 -0.96
N THR A 310 -0.81 -4.13 -1.18
CA THR A 310 -0.59 -5.31 -0.33
C THR A 310 0.85 -5.77 -0.47
N LEU A 311 1.65 -5.62 0.57
CA LEU A 311 3.10 -5.88 0.56
C LEU A 311 3.44 -7.29 0.04
N ASP A 312 2.82 -8.33 0.60
CA ASP A 312 3.11 -9.70 0.18
C ASP A 312 2.79 -9.93 -1.30
N THR A 313 1.73 -9.33 -1.83
CA THR A 313 1.35 -9.43 -3.24
C THR A 313 2.35 -8.69 -4.14
N MET A 314 2.82 -7.53 -3.72
CA MET A 314 3.85 -6.78 -4.42
C MET A 314 5.17 -7.54 -4.46
N GLU A 315 5.61 -8.06 -3.32
CA GLU A 315 6.85 -8.81 -3.23
C GLU A 315 6.79 -10.14 -4.02
N ALA A 316 5.65 -10.81 -4.03
CA ALA A 316 5.43 -11.99 -4.87
C ALA A 316 5.52 -11.64 -6.36
N LEU A 317 4.96 -10.49 -6.78
CA LEU A 317 5.09 -9.99 -8.16
C LEU A 317 6.54 -9.68 -8.52
N LYS A 318 7.28 -8.98 -7.66
CA LYS A 318 8.70 -8.69 -7.84
C LYS A 318 9.52 -9.98 -7.96
N TYR A 319 9.25 -10.95 -7.10
CA TYR A 319 9.90 -12.26 -7.14
C TYR A 319 9.62 -12.99 -8.44
N ALA A 320 8.37 -13.08 -8.90
CA ALA A 320 8.03 -13.66 -10.18
C ALA A 320 8.79 -13.00 -11.35
N LYS A 321 8.84 -11.66 -11.37
CA LYS A 321 9.59 -10.89 -12.38
C LYS A 321 11.09 -11.16 -12.34
N SER A 322 11.69 -11.30 -11.16
CA SER A 322 13.10 -11.64 -11.00
C SER A 322 13.46 -13.03 -11.56
N LEU A 323 12.47 -13.93 -11.63
CA LEU A 323 12.58 -15.24 -12.26
C LEU A 323 12.33 -15.20 -13.79
N GLY A 324 12.16 -14.03 -14.40
CA GLY A 324 11.91 -13.87 -15.83
C GLY A 324 10.44 -14.06 -16.25
N GLN A 325 9.50 -14.15 -15.31
CA GLN A 325 8.06 -14.23 -15.59
C GLN A 325 7.50 -12.83 -15.86
N LEU A 326 7.56 -12.40 -17.14
CA LEU A 326 7.22 -11.02 -17.53
C LEU A 326 5.77 -10.84 -17.97
N LYS A 327 5.02 -11.93 -18.19
CA LYS A 327 3.58 -11.89 -18.48
C LYS A 327 2.83 -11.67 -17.17
N THR A 328 2.66 -10.42 -16.77
CA THR A 328 2.03 -10.06 -15.50
C THR A 328 0.77 -9.25 -15.71
N LEU A 329 -0.29 -9.59 -15.01
CA LEU A 329 -1.57 -8.89 -14.99
C LEU A 329 -1.94 -8.54 -13.54
N SER A 330 -2.33 -7.30 -13.30
CA SER A 330 -2.91 -6.89 -12.03
C SER A 330 -4.42 -6.64 -12.16
N ILE A 331 -5.21 -7.24 -11.27
CA ILE A 331 -6.62 -6.89 -11.05
C ILE A 331 -6.68 -6.04 -9.78
N CYS A 332 -6.97 -4.76 -9.94
CA CYS A 332 -6.88 -3.79 -8.85
C CYS A 332 -8.03 -2.79 -8.89
N ASN A 333 -8.39 -2.23 -7.73
CA ASN A 333 -9.41 -1.19 -7.65
C ASN A 333 -8.80 0.22 -7.64
N VAL A 334 -7.64 0.41 -7.04
CA VAL A 334 -6.97 1.71 -6.94
C VAL A 334 -5.99 1.89 -8.11
N GLN A 335 -6.28 2.87 -8.99
CA GLN A 335 -5.59 3.04 -10.27
C GLN A 335 -4.10 3.37 -10.12
N GLU A 336 -3.76 4.25 -9.18
CA GLU A 336 -2.41 4.81 -9.06
C GLU A 336 -1.53 4.03 -8.06
N SER A 337 -1.97 2.86 -7.61
CA SER A 337 -1.26 2.05 -6.63
C SER A 337 -0.04 1.31 -7.21
N ALA A 338 0.80 0.77 -6.34
CA ALA A 338 2.10 0.23 -6.70
C ALA A 338 2.04 -1.07 -7.52
N ILE A 339 1.10 -1.99 -7.22
CA ILE A 339 0.98 -3.27 -7.93
C ILE A 339 0.59 -3.07 -9.40
N PRO A 340 -0.42 -2.25 -9.76
CA PRO A 340 -0.71 -1.91 -11.15
C PRO A 340 0.50 -1.34 -11.91
N ARG A 341 1.20 -0.37 -11.31
CA ARG A 341 2.38 0.25 -11.93
C ARG A 341 3.52 -0.75 -12.19
N ALA A 342 3.63 -1.78 -11.37
CA ALA A 342 4.65 -2.82 -11.52
C ALA A 342 4.25 -3.93 -12.51
N SER A 343 3.01 -3.97 -12.98
CA SER A 343 2.46 -5.01 -13.86
C SER A 343 2.50 -4.60 -15.33
N ALA A 344 2.64 -5.56 -16.23
CA ALA A 344 2.62 -5.32 -17.68
C ALA A 344 1.21 -5.07 -18.23
N MET A 345 0.19 -5.61 -17.56
CA MET A 345 -1.22 -5.46 -17.89
C MET A 345 -2.01 -5.14 -16.63
N VAL A 346 -3.12 -4.43 -16.77
CA VAL A 346 -3.97 -4.04 -15.64
C VAL A 346 -5.45 -4.13 -16.01
N PHE A 347 -6.27 -4.60 -15.09
CA PHE A 347 -7.72 -4.44 -15.12
C PHE A 347 -8.17 -3.72 -13.84
N TYR A 348 -8.84 -2.58 -14.00
CA TYR A 348 -9.38 -1.81 -12.88
C TYR A 348 -10.84 -2.18 -12.61
N THR A 349 -11.14 -2.59 -11.35
CA THR A 349 -12.46 -3.08 -10.99
C THR A 349 -13.51 -1.99 -10.82
N ARG A 350 -13.11 -0.72 -10.71
CA ARG A 350 -14.02 0.44 -10.59
C ARG A 350 -15.05 0.31 -9.46
N ALA A 351 -14.70 -0.41 -8.39
CA ALA A 351 -15.60 -0.61 -7.24
C ALA A 351 -15.84 0.66 -6.40
N GLY A 352 -15.12 1.74 -6.69
CA GLY A 352 -15.06 2.92 -5.84
C GLY A 352 -14.29 2.67 -4.54
N ALA A 353 -14.27 3.65 -3.62
CA ALA A 353 -13.58 3.50 -2.36
C ALA A 353 -14.23 2.41 -1.48
N GLU A 354 -13.44 1.51 -0.93
CA GLU A 354 -13.83 0.51 0.08
C GLU A 354 -13.03 0.79 1.37
N ILE A 355 -13.74 1.21 2.41
CA ILE A 355 -13.18 1.68 3.70
C ILE A 355 -13.34 0.61 4.77
N GLY A 356 -14.38 -0.23 4.65
CA GLY A 356 -14.60 -1.37 5.55
C GLY A 356 -13.42 -2.33 5.54
N VAL A 357 -12.99 -2.77 6.74
CA VAL A 357 -11.84 -3.70 6.86
C VAL A 357 -12.11 -5.02 6.15
N ALA A 358 -13.34 -5.55 6.25
CA ALA A 358 -13.76 -6.75 5.54
C ALA A 358 -14.26 -6.37 4.13
N SER A 359 -13.64 -6.96 3.11
CA SER A 359 -13.98 -6.69 1.71
C SER A 359 -15.39 -7.20 1.36
N THR A 360 -16.13 -6.41 0.60
CA THR A 360 -17.50 -6.71 0.12
C THR A 360 -17.62 -6.48 -1.39
N LYS A 361 -17.82 -5.25 -1.83
CA LYS A 361 -17.96 -4.89 -3.25
C LYS A 361 -16.67 -5.15 -4.05
N ALA A 362 -15.50 -4.97 -3.46
CA ALA A 362 -14.23 -5.27 -4.13
C ALA A 362 -14.10 -6.77 -4.46
N PHE A 363 -14.50 -7.66 -3.54
CA PHE A 363 -14.55 -9.10 -3.81
C PHE A 363 -15.44 -9.44 -5.01
N THR A 364 -16.67 -8.90 -5.05
CA THR A 364 -17.63 -9.15 -6.11
C THR A 364 -17.12 -8.63 -7.47
N THR A 365 -16.50 -7.43 -7.49
CA THR A 365 -15.94 -6.87 -8.72
C THR A 365 -14.68 -7.60 -9.19
N GLN A 366 -13.88 -8.16 -8.28
CA GLN A 366 -12.77 -9.04 -8.62
C GLN A 366 -13.23 -10.32 -9.32
N LEU A 367 -14.35 -10.91 -8.88
CA LEU A 367 -14.94 -12.06 -9.58
C LEU A 367 -15.32 -11.72 -11.03
N ILE A 368 -15.88 -10.53 -11.27
CA ILE A 368 -16.23 -10.05 -12.62
C ILE A 368 -14.96 -9.87 -13.47
N ALA A 369 -13.95 -9.22 -12.93
CA ALA A 369 -12.68 -9.03 -13.64
C ALA A 369 -12.00 -10.36 -14.00
N LEU A 370 -12.02 -11.31 -13.08
CA LEU A 370 -11.52 -12.67 -13.32
C LEU A 370 -12.35 -13.41 -14.37
N PHE A 371 -13.67 -13.24 -14.36
CA PHE A 371 -14.53 -13.82 -15.40
C PHE A 371 -14.25 -13.22 -16.78
N ALA A 372 -13.98 -11.90 -16.85
CA ALA A 372 -13.54 -11.25 -18.09
C ALA A 372 -12.22 -11.82 -18.62
N LEU A 373 -11.27 -12.09 -17.73
CA LEU A 373 -10.00 -12.73 -18.10
C LEU A 373 -10.22 -14.15 -18.63
N VAL A 374 -11.04 -14.93 -17.92
CA VAL A 374 -11.40 -16.30 -18.35
C VAL A 374 -12.06 -16.28 -19.74
N GLY A 375 -13.04 -15.41 -19.95
CA GLY A 375 -13.73 -15.27 -21.23
C GLY A 375 -12.78 -14.85 -22.36
N THR A 376 -11.87 -13.93 -22.08
CA THR A 376 -10.86 -13.48 -23.05
C THR A 376 -9.91 -14.63 -23.44
N LEU A 377 -9.38 -15.35 -22.47
CA LEU A 377 -8.48 -16.49 -22.71
C LEU A 377 -9.22 -17.66 -23.40
N ALA A 378 -10.48 -17.90 -23.04
CA ALA A 378 -11.30 -18.91 -23.70
C ALA A 378 -11.53 -18.56 -25.18
N LYS A 379 -11.79 -17.28 -25.49
CA LYS A 379 -11.94 -16.80 -26.87
C LYS A 379 -10.63 -16.91 -27.65
N LEU A 380 -9.50 -16.56 -27.08
CA LEU A 380 -8.17 -16.69 -27.71
C LEU A 380 -7.84 -18.17 -28.01
N ASN A 381 -8.30 -19.10 -27.18
CA ASN A 381 -8.12 -20.53 -27.34
C ASN A 381 -9.24 -21.20 -28.21
N ASN A 382 -10.08 -20.41 -28.90
CA ASN A 382 -11.19 -20.90 -29.72
C ASN A 382 -12.17 -21.81 -28.94
N ARG A 383 -12.42 -21.50 -27.68
CA ARG A 383 -13.36 -22.23 -26.79
C ARG A 383 -14.71 -21.53 -26.66
N LEU A 384 -14.80 -20.27 -27.06
CA LEU A 384 -16.04 -19.51 -27.16
C LEU A 384 -16.35 -19.23 -28.62
N ASP A 385 -17.55 -19.57 -29.07
CA ASP A 385 -18.01 -19.19 -30.38
C ASP A 385 -18.12 -17.66 -30.49
N ALA A 386 -17.97 -17.15 -31.72
CA ALA A 386 -18.11 -15.74 -32.02
C ALA A 386 -19.61 -15.39 -32.05
N ALA A 387 -20.28 -15.38 -30.89
CA ALA A 387 -21.66 -14.95 -30.76
C ALA A 387 -21.72 -13.53 -30.18
#